data_8a96bce7d59f2c1c1839415ac23206f1
#
_entry.id   8a96bce7d59f2c1c1839415ac23206f1
#
_cell.length_a   1.000
_cell.length_b   1.000
_cell.length_c   1.000
_cell.angle_alpha   90.00
_cell.angle_beta   90.00
_cell.angle_gamma   90.00
#
_symmetry.space_group_name_H-M   'P 1'
#
loop_
_entity.id
_entity.type
_entity.pdbx_description
1 polymer ?
#
loop_
_entity_poly.entity_id
_entity_poly.type
_entity_poly.pdbx_seq_one_letter_code
_entity_poly.pdbx_strand_id
1 'polypeptide(L)'
;MRQRRLTSLIFLLIFVICGDNSTTETIEPVEDATKVNTSTTNEATKEVEDNNQVDTKDNSDSSSPVDQVVTVENIKSIDYYGTSSHLEIVDESTLRLFYNDFGGVAVFLCSFDFNCEFQGSIQFITDLTLVETVDGERRGYFVEMNPNTMESGIFTAIFSDDGLSYSDKTPLGITAREDEVAWGVPDTVVMQNGLVRIYWVYTEDNFSPEKIASATSKTSKGVEFTIDPGYRVDNGYVDFEVLKAEEGDWRAIMSFTPHYLPDIPQSLFYATSKDGLDWEFSKERITEKDFSYLDPTGIPLDDKTYLIVMSGETNEMADPMLNPNYQLFTAELKLP
;
A
#
# COMPACT_ATOMS: atom_id res chain seq x y z
N MET A 1 -21.13 -8.67 26.01
CA MET A 1 -20.79 -8.66 24.58
C MET A 1 -20.95 -7.24 24.07
N ARG A 2 -19.86 -6.49 24.01
CA ARG A 2 -19.82 -5.15 23.42
C ARG A 2 -19.20 -5.30 22.04
N GLN A 3 -20.00 -5.13 21.00
CA GLN A 3 -19.51 -4.96 19.63
C GLN A 3 -18.65 -3.69 19.61
N ARG A 4 -17.33 -3.84 19.57
CA ARG A 4 -16.45 -2.79 19.12
C ARG A 4 -16.44 -2.87 17.59
N ARG A 5 -17.07 -1.92 16.96
CA ARG A 5 -16.92 -1.70 15.50
C ARG A 5 -15.50 -1.26 15.28
N LEU A 6 -14.72 -2.07 14.58
CA LEU A 6 -13.50 -1.61 13.95
C LEU A 6 -13.92 -0.54 12.95
N THR A 7 -13.62 0.68 13.26
CA THR A 7 -13.70 1.79 12.33
C THR A 7 -12.42 1.73 11.51
N SER A 8 -12.49 1.18 10.29
CA SER A 8 -11.53 1.55 9.25
C SER A 8 -11.41 3.05 9.30
N LEU A 9 -10.20 3.54 9.52
CA LEU A 9 -9.94 4.97 9.67
C LEU A 9 -10.09 5.63 8.30
N ILE A 10 -11.33 5.89 7.91
CA ILE A 10 -11.60 6.89 6.90
C ILE A 10 -11.20 8.21 7.56
N PHE A 11 -10.14 8.84 7.09
CA PHE A 11 -9.78 10.20 7.46
C PHE A 11 -10.91 11.14 7.03
N LEU A 12 -11.91 11.28 7.88
CA LEU A 12 -12.94 12.29 7.72
C LEU A 12 -12.40 13.60 8.28
N LEU A 13 -11.75 14.39 7.45
CA LEU A 13 -11.46 15.78 7.75
C LEU A 13 -12.78 16.56 7.78
N ILE A 14 -13.38 16.69 8.96
CA ILE A 14 -14.53 17.56 9.15
C ILE A 14 -14.02 19.00 9.29
N PHE A 15 -14.07 19.77 8.21
CA PHE A 15 -14.05 21.21 8.31
C PHE A 15 -15.41 21.71 8.83
N VAL A 16 -15.45 22.14 10.09
CA VAL A 16 -16.60 22.88 10.63
C VAL A 16 -16.60 24.28 10.03
N ILE A 17 -17.35 24.47 8.95
CA ILE A 17 -17.74 25.82 8.52
C ILE A 17 -19.06 26.12 9.22
N CYS A 18 -19.03 27.01 10.22
CA CYS A 18 -20.22 27.63 10.78
C CYS A 18 -20.89 28.47 9.71
N GLY A 19 -22.08 28.09 9.31
CA GLY A 19 -22.98 28.86 8.46
C GLY A 19 -24.40 28.42 8.74
N ASP A 20 -25.12 29.20 9.56
CA ASP A 20 -26.55 29.08 9.80
C ASP A 20 -27.33 29.17 8.49
N ASN A 21 -28.19 28.19 8.19
CA ASN A 21 -29.54 28.47 7.68
C ASN A 21 -30.43 27.22 7.78
N SER A 22 -31.46 27.38 8.59
CA SER A 22 -32.55 26.47 8.82
C SER A 22 -33.51 26.44 7.63
N THR A 23 -33.77 25.28 7.03
CA THR A 23 -35.08 24.96 6.44
C THR A 23 -35.34 23.48 6.61
N THR A 24 -36.35 23.20 7.39
CA THR A 24 -36.95 21.89 7.64
C THR A 24 -37.83 21.52 6.46
N GLU A 25 -37.52 20.47 5.74
CA GLU A 25 -38.48 19.75 4.90
C GLU A 25 -38.71 18.34 5.46
N THR A 26 -39.98 18.07 5.71
CA THR A 26 -40.53 16.81 6.21
C THR A 26 -40.71 15.87 5.02
N ILE A 27 -40.12 14.68 5.07
CA ILE A 27 -40.36 13.59 4.11
C ILE A 27 -41.15 12.47 4.81
N GLU A 28 -42.33 12.15 4.23
CA GLU A 28 -43.18 11.04 4.65
C GLU A 28 -42.63 9.69 4.15
N PRO A 29 -42.95 8.58 4.84
CA PRO A 29 -42.45 7.25 4.49
C PRO A 29 -43.31 6.57 3.40
N VAL A 30 -42.67 5.89 2.48
CA VAL A 30 -43.30 5.00 1.49
C VAL A 30 -43.20 3.56 1.95
N GLU A 31 -44.36 2.88 1.95
CA GLU A 31 -44.57 1.49 2.32
C GLU A 31 -44.09 0.49 1.26
N ASP A 32 -43.48 -0.57 1.76
CA ASP A 32 -43.57 -2.00 1.53
C ASP A 32 -44.12 -2.57 0.18
N ALA A 33 -43.33 -3.44 -0.43
CA ALA A 33 -43.84 -4.55 -1.25
C ALA A 33 -42.86 -5.71 -1.37
N THR A 34 -43.01 -6.65 -0.45
CA THR A 34 -42.55 -8.04 -0.50
C THR A 34 -43.01 -8.78 -1.76
N LYS A 35 -42.10 -9.52 -2.45
CA LYS A 35 -42.43 -10.83 -3.03
C LYS A 35 -41.22 -11.77 -3.14
N VAL A 36 -41.32 -12.82 -2.35
CA VAL A 36 -40.57 -14.06 -2.38
C VAL A 36 -40.83 -14.83 -3.67
N ASN A 37 -39.79 -15.39 -4.28
CA ASN A 37 -39.93 -16.57 -5.14
C ASN A 37 -38.73 -17.52 -4.94
N THR A 38 -39.04 -18.58 -4.25
CA THR A 38 -38.26 -19.83 -4.12
C THR A 38 -38.46 -20.69 -5.35
N SER A 39 -37.39 -21.17 -5.96
CA SER A 39 -37.44 -22.40 -6.77
C SER A 39 -36.15 -23.21 -6.54
N THR A 40 -36.41 -24.35 -5.91
CA THR A 40 -35.57 -25.51 -5.72
C THR A 40 -35.43 -26.29 -7.02
N THR A 41 -34.20 -26.68 -7.41
CA THR A 41 -34.00 -27.87 -8.26
C THR A 41 -32.76 -28.62 -7.78
N ASN A 42 -33.05 -29.86 -7.33
CA ASN A 42 -32.07 -30.95 -7.13
C ASN A 42 -31.67 -31.54 -8.49
N GLU A 43 -30.40 -31.95 -8.59
CA GLU A 43 -29.98 -33.18 -9.34
C GLU A 43 -28.45 -33.33 -9.14
N ALA A 44 -28.06 -34.35 -8.38
CA ALA A 44 -27.73 -35.71 -8.81
C ALA A 44 -26.22 -35.90 -9.08
N THR A 45 -25.62 -36.53 -8.10
CA THR A 45 -24.29 -37.19 -8.08
C THR A 45 -24.05 -38.12 -9.25
N LYS A 46 -22.85 -38.09 -9.82
CA LYS A 46 -22.23 -39.23 -10.52
C LYS A 46 -20.78 -39.34 -10.13
N GLU A 47 -20.48 -40.42 -9.39
CA GLU A 47 -19.14 -40.98 -9.19
C GLU A 47 -18.62 -41.52 -10.52
N VAL A 48 -17.35 -41.21 -10.81
CA VAL A 48 -16.56 -41.96 -11.78
C VAL A 48 -15.22 -42.27 -11.13
N GLU A 49 -15.06 -43.54 -10.76
CA GLU A 49 -13.76 -44.15 -10.48
C GLU A 49 -13.02 -44.27 -11.81
N ASP A 50 -11.78 -43.83 -11.87
CA ASP A 50 -10.84 -44.36 -12.86
C ASP A 50 -9.45 -44.51 -12.27
N ASN A 51 -9.04 -45.76 -12.20
CA ASN A 51 -7.71 -46.26 -11.86
C ASN A 51 -6.74 -45.97 -12.99
N ASN A 52 -5.68 -45.22 -12.74
CA ASN A 52 -4.48 -45.33 -13.53
C ASN A 52 -3.23 -45.28 -12.67
N GLN A 53 -2.66 -46.44 -12.48
CA GLN A 53 -1.37 -46.71 -11.91
C GLN A 53 -0.30 -46.32 -12.99
N VAL A 54 0.50 -45.32 -12.70
CA VAL A 54 1.67 -44.97 -13.50
C VAL A 54 2.93 -45.07 -12.66
N ASP A 55 3.85 -45.92 -13.17
CA ASP A 55 5.15 -46.23 -12.60
C ASP A 55 5.99 -44.98 -12.28
N THR A 56 6.37 -44.85 -11.02
CA THR A 56 7.35 -43.89 -10.53
C THR A 56 8.77 -44.37 -10.93
N LYS A 57 9.38 -43.66 -11.86
CA LYS A 57 10.85 -43.64 -11.97
C LYS A 57 11.40 -42.61 -10.97
N ASP A 58 12.03 -43.11 -9.93
CA ASP A 58 12.94 -42.37 -9.08
C ASP A 58 14.00 -41.63 -9.92
N ASN A 59 13.92 -40.30 -9.90
CA ASN A 59 15.04 -39.42 -10.14
C ASN A 59 15.18 -38.51 -8.94
N SER A 60 15.87 -39.04 -7.93
CA SER A 60 16.35 -38.29 -6.78
C SER A 60 17.56 -37.44 -7.20
N ASP A 61 17.31 -36.22 -7.63
CA ASP A 61 18.27 -35.12 -7.53
C ASP A 61 17.50 -33.81 -7.36
N SER A 62 16.89 -33.68 -6.20
CA SER A 62 16.35 -32.39 -5.70
C SER A 62 17.16 -32.00 -4.48
N SER A 63 18.24 -31.28 -4.71
CA SER A 63 18.70 -30.33 -3.70
C SER A 63 17.51 -29.42 -3.44
N SER A 64 16.79 -29.65 -2.35
CA SER A 64 15.79 -28.72 -1.83
C SER A 64 16.45 -27.35 -1.76
N PRO A 65 15.86 -26.31 -2.31
CA PRO A 65 16.36 -24.96 -2.03
C PRO A 65 16.40 -24.84 -0.51
N VAL A 66 17.58 -24.58 0.03
CA VAL A 66 17.72 -24.15 1.41
C VAL A 66 16.72 -23.02 1.56
N ASP A 67 15.75 -23.17 2.47
CA ASP A 67 14.79 -22.11 2.78
C ASP A 67 15.61 -20.89 3.23
N GLN A 68 15.90 -20.02 2.27
CA GLN A 68 16.65 -18.79 2.52
C GLN A 68 15.70 -17.87 3.26
N VAL A 69 16.01 -17.63 4.53
CA VAL A 69 15.13 -16.88 5.42
C VAL A 69 15.41 -15.38 5.26
N VAL A 70 14.41 -14.65 4.80
CA VAL A 70 14.39 -13.19 4.87
C VAL A 70 14.16 -12.80 6.33
N THR A 71 14.95 -11.87 6.85
CA THR A 71 14.84 -11.40 8.23
C THR A 71 14.75 -9.88 8.31
N VAL A 72 13.98 -9.40 9.29
CA VAL A 72 13.98 -7.99 9.70
C VAL A 72 14.69 -7.91 11.04
N GLU A 73 15.74 -7.11 11.10
CA GLU A 73 16.58 -6.96 12.27
C GLU A 73 16.66 -5.49 12.71
N ASN A 74 17.12 -5.27 13.93
CA ASN A 74 17.39 -3.93 14.45
C ASN A 74 16.18 -2.98 14.43
N ILE A 75 14.96 -3.51 14.63
CA ILE A 75 13.76 -2.67 14.69
C ILE A 75 13.90 -1.64 15.79
N LYS A 76 13.77 -0.36 15.45
CA LYS A 76 13.88 0.77 16.37
C LYS A 76 12.77 1.78 16.07
N SER A 77 12.08 2.25 17.10
CA SER A 77 11.21 3.42 16.95
C SER A 77 12.03 4.69 16.73
N ILE A 78 11.49 5.58 15.92
CA ILE A 78 11.96 6.96 15.77
C ILE A 78 10.85 7.89 16.24
N ASP A 79 11.21 9.09 16.73
CA ASP A 79 10.25 10.03 17.33
C ASP A 79 9.44 10.81 16.29
N TYR A 80 8.90 10.08 15.28
CA TYR A 80 8.02 10.61 14.25
C TYR A 80 6.76 9.79 14.20
N TYR A 81 5.62 10.46 13.99
CA TYR A 81 4.29 9.85 14.02
C TYR A 81 3.58 10.13 12.69
N GLY A 82 3.18 9.08 12.02
CA GLY A 82 2.51 9.15 10.72
C GLY A 82 2.44 7.82 10.01
N THR A 83 2.02 7.85 8.76
CA THR A 83 1.82 6.68 7.90
C THR A 83 2.37 6.92 6.51
N SER A 84 2.34 5.89 5.66
CA SER A 84 2.71 5.95 4.24
C SER A 84 4.02 6.69 4.00
N SER A 85 5.08 6.17 4.60
CA SER A 85 6.41 6.74 4.45
C SER A 85 7.02 6.46 3.08
N HIS A 86 7.86 7.37 2.60
CA HIS A 86 8.70 7.19 1.43
C HIS A 86 10.12 7.68 1.72
N LEU A 87 11.11 6.91 1.29
CA LEU A 87 12.54 7.19 1.49
C LEU A 87 13.24 7.44 0.17
N GLU A 88 14.12 8.44 0.17
CA GLU A 88 15.08 8.68 -0.92
C GLU A 88 16.50 8.83 -0.38
N ILE A 89 17.48 8.33 -1.12
CA ILE A 89 18.88 8.65 -0.90
C ILE A 89 19.18 9.97 -1.58
N VAL A 90 19.57 10.99 -0.81
CA VAL A 90 19.98 12.31 -1.35
C VAL A 90 21.47 12.29 -1.70
N ASP A 91 22.29 11.76 -0.80
CA ASP A 91 23.73 11.56 -0.99
C ASP A 91 24.25 10.41 -0.07
N GLU A 92 25.56 10.21 -0.04
CA GLU A 92 26.21 9.13 0.72
C GLU A 92 25.94 9.20 2.24
N SER A 93 25.46 10.33 2.77
CA SER A 93 25.23 10.55 4.20
C SER A 93 23.83 10.99 4.56
N THR A 94 23.01 11.30 3.56
CA THR A 94 21.74 12.01 3.71
C THR A 94 20.59 11.27 3.05
N LEU A 95 19.54 11.09 3.80
CA LEU A 95 18.25 10.56 3.35
C LEU A 95 17.21 11.69 3.32
N ARG A 96 16.21 11.55 2.47
CA ARG A 96 14.97 12.32 2.59
C ARG A 96 13.85 11.36 2.98
N LEU A 97 13.16 11.72 4.06
CA LEU A 97 12.00 11.01 4.58
C LEU A 97 10.75 11.84 4.32
N PHE A 98 9.78 11.23 3.67
CA PHE A 98 8.42 11.73 3.53
C PHE A 98 7.50 10.83 4.33
N TYR A 99 6.47 11.37 4.94
CA TYR A 99 5.39 10.57 5.54
C TYR A 99 4.13 11.40 5.70
N ASN A 100 2.99 10.72 5.72
CA ASN A 100 1.71 11.36 5.99
C ASN A 100 1.67 11.87 7.43
N ASP A 101 1.51 13.17 7.57
CA ASP A 101 1.27 13.89 8.81
C ASP A 101 -0.14 14.51 8.77
N PHE A 102 -0.51 15.25 9.80
CA PHE A 102 -1.79 15.92 9.89
C PHE A 102 -1.96 16.97 8.78
N GLY A 103 -2.73 16.58 7.75
CA GLY A 103 -3.12 17.50 6.67
C GLY A 103 -2.23 17.48 5.43
N GLY A 104 -1.24 16.58 5.34
CA GLY A 104 -0.39 16.47 4.17
C GLY A 104 0.80 15.54 4.35
N VAL A 105 1.84 15.75 3.57
CA VAL A 105 3.09 15.00 3.62
C VAL A 105 4.17 15.86 4.25
N ALA A 106 4.72 15.44 5.38
CA ALA A 106 5.87 16.06 6.01
C ALA A 106 7.17 15.63 5.32
N VAL A 107 8.14 16.54 5.23
CA VAL A 107 9.43 16.33 4.55
C VAL A 107 10.58 16.61 5.50
N PHE A 108 11.48 15.65 5.65
CA PHE A 108 12.66 15.74 6.50
C PHE A 108 13.94 15.38 5.75
N LEU A 109 15.06 16.02 6.09
CA LEU A 109 16.38 15.52 5.77
C LEU A 109 16.96 14.82 6.99
N CYS A 110 17.41 13.60 6.81
CA CYS A 110 17.86 12.71 7.86
C CYS A 110 19.27 12.18 7.58
N SER A 111 20.05 11.92 8.62
CA SER A 111 21.17 10.98 8.51
C SER A 111 20.65 9.53 8.45
N PHE A 112 21.52 8.58 8.11
CA PHE A 112 21.17 7.15 8.16
C PHE A 112 20.85 6.63 9.58
N ASP A 113 21.23 7.40 10.62
CA ASP A 113 20.81 7.13 12.02
C ASP A 113 19.48 7.81 12.39
N PHE A 114 18.77 8.37 11.41
CA PHE A 114 17.50 9.11 11.57
C PHE A 114 17.56 10.31 12.53
N ASN A 115 18.70 11.00 12.57
CA ASN A 115 18.72 12.36 13.09
C ASN A 115 18.22 13.29 11.99
N CYS A 116 16.98 13.74 12.10
CA CYS A 116 16.29 14.43 11.03
C CYS A 116 16.04 15.91 11.33
N GLU A 117 16.08 16.72 10.27
CA GLU A 117 15.72 18.13 10.28
C GLU A 117 14.47 18.33 9.41
N PHE A 118 13.42 18.91 10.00
CA PHE A 118 12.19 19.25 9.30
C PHE A 118 12.43 20.31 8.23
N GLN A 119 12.03 20.04 7.00
CA GLN A 119 12.20 20.95 5.86
C GLN A 119 10.91 21.70 5.51
N GLY A 120 9.75 21.06 5.73
CA GLY A 120 8.45 21.62 5.39
C GLY A 120 7.39 20.54 5.22
N SER A 121 6.22 20.93 4.74
CA SER A 121 5.14 19.99 4.42
C SER A 121 4.42 20.39 3.13
N ILE A 122 3.93 19.37 2.42
CA ILE A 122 3.11 19.53 1.22
C ILE A 122 1.67 19.26 1.63
N GLN A 123 0.84 20.30 1.57
CA GLN A 123 -0.53 20.24 2.04
C GLN A 123 -1.47 19.57 1.03
N PHE A 124 -2.51 18.92 1.51
CA PHE A 124 -3.64 18.36 0.75
C PHE A 124 -3.31 17.16 -0.14
N ILE A 125 -2.13 16.57 0.01
CA ILE A 125 -1.77 15.29 -0.62
C ILE A 125 -1.45 14.27 0.45
N THR A 126 -1.61 12.99 0.12
CA THR A 126 -1.22 11.85 0.97
C THR A 126 -0.57 10.75 0.12
N ASP A 127 0.04 9.78 0.77
CA ASP A 127 0.54 8.56 0.14
C ASP A 127 1.48 8.84 -1.04
N LEU A 128 2.48 9.69 -0.80
CA LEU A 128 3.43 10.11 -1.82
C LEU A 128 4.50 9.05 -2.06
N THR A 129 4.69 8.66 -3.31
CA THR A 129 5.87 7.95 -3.79
C THR A 129 6.55 8.73 -4.91
N LEU A 130 7.86 8.65 -5.01
CA LEU A 130 8.68 9.41 -5.96
C LEU A 130 9.59 8.47 -6.76
N VAL A 131 9.75 8.75 -8.04
CA VAL A 131 10.74 8.09 -8.89
C VAL A 131 11.47 9.10 -9.77
N GLU A 132 12.71 8.81 -10.12
CA GLU A 132 13.40 9.49 -11.19
C GLU A 132 13.18 8.75 -12.50
N THR A 133 12.48 9.39 -13.45
CA THR A 133 12.24 8.79 -14.77
C THR A 133 13.52 8.75 -15.59
N VAL A 134 13.57 7.92 -16.63
CA VAL A 134 14.75 7.84 -17.52
C VAL A 134 15.02 9.15 -18.28
N ASP A 135 14.05 10.06 -18.31
CA ASP A 135 14.21 11.40 -18.90
C ASP A 135 14.81 12.39 -17.88
N GLY A 136 15.10 11.96 -16.65
CA GLY A 136 15.65 12.76 -15.56
C GLY A 136 14.62 13.66 -14.87
N GLU A 137 13.32 13.40 -15.06
CA GLU A 137 12.27 14.09 -14.30
C GLU A 137 12.05 13.37 -12.96
N ARG A 138 12.07 14.09 -11.86
CA ARG A 138 11.67 13.60 -10.55
C ARG A 138 10.15 13.68 -10.44
N ARG A 139 9.51 12.53 -10.61
CA ARG A 139 8.04 12.42 -10.70
C ARG A 139 7.45 11.79 -9.45
N GLY A 140 6.47 12.48 -8.87
CA GLY A 140 5.71 11.98 -7.74
C GLY A 140 4.35 11.45 -8.16
N TYR A 141 3.87 10.45 -7.40
CA TYR A 141 2.53 9.91 -7.47
C TYR A 141 1.95 9.94 -6.06
N PHE A 142 0.75 10.44 -5.94
CA PHE A 142 0.14 10.71 -4.63
C PHE A 142 -1.38 10.69 -4.73
N VAL A 143 -2.01 10.53 -3.58
CA VAL A 143 -3.45 10.62 -3.44
C VAL A 143 -3.86 12.05 -3.12
N GLU A 144 -4.90 12.53 -3.78
CA GLU A 144 -5.57 13.78 -3.43
C GLU A 144 -7.08 13.54 -3.39
N MET A 145 -7.70 14.05 -2.34
CA MET A 145 -9.14 13.99 -2.18
C MET A 145 -9.78 15.27 -2.71
N ASN A 146 -10.78 15.12 -3.57
CA ASN A 146 -11.61 16.25 -4.01
C ASN A 146 -12.51 16.69 -2.84
N PRO A 147 -12.33 17.90 -2.29
CA PRO A 147 -13.08 18.33 -1.11
C PRO A 147 -14.59 18.52 -1.36
N ASN A 148 -15.03 18.58 -2.62
CA ASN A 148 -16.44 18.76 -2.96
C ASN A 148 -17.19 17.45 -3.16
N THR A 149 -16.53 16.44 -3.70
CA THR A 149 -17.14 15.12 -3.98
C THR A 149 -16.70 14.07 -2.98
N MET A 150 -15.65 14.34 -2.19
CA MET A 150 -15.01 13.39 -1.27
C MET A 150 -14.42 12.15 -1.97
N GLU A 151 -14.27 12.22 -3.29
CA GLU A 151 -13.62 11.17 -4.08
C GLU A 151 -12.11 11.33 -4.01
N SER A 152 -11.42 10.24 -3.78
CA SER A 152 -9.97 10.17 -3.86
C SER A 152 -9.51 9.79 -5.27
N GLY A 153 -8.37 10.31 -5.68
CA GLY A 153 -7.76 9.95 -6.96
C GLY A 153 -6.25 10.01 -6.87
N ILE A 154 -5.60 9.20 -7.70
CA ILE A 154 -4.14 9.23 -7.83
C ILE A 154 -3.76 10.25 -8.90
N PHE A 155 -2.85 11.12 -8.54
CA PHE A 155 -2.27 12.16 -9.39
C PHE A 155 -0.78 11.92 -9.57
N THR A 156 -0.24 12.49 -10.64
CA THR A 156 1.20 12.63 -10.83
C THR A 156 1.58 14.09 -11.03
N ALA A 157 2.80 14.44 -10.63
CA ALA A 157 3.36 15.77 -10.82
C ALA A 157 4.89 15.70 -10.90
N ILE A 158 5.53 16.76 -11.41
CA ILE A 158 6.99 16.93 -11.38
C ILE A 158 7.34 17.62 -10.07
N PHE A 159 8.18 16.99 -9.26
CA PHE A 159 8.60 17.50 -7.97
C PHE A 159 9.93 18.27 -8.08
N SER A 160 10.06 19.30 -7.26
CA SER A 160 11.33 20.02 -7.06
C SER A 160 12.36 19.12 -6.38
N ASP A 161 13.65 19.46 -6.53
CA ASP A 161 14.76 18.69 -5.95
C ASP A 161 14.69 18.63 -4.42
N ASP A 162 14.16 19.66 -3.78
CA ASP A 162 13.94 19.68 -2.31
C ASP A 162 12.72 18.89 -1.85
N GLY A 163 11.85 18.49 -2.79
CA GLY A 163 10.63 17.73 -2.50
C GLY A 163 9.51 18.54 -1.87
N LEU A 164 9.60 19.86 -1.82
CA LEU A 164 8.65 20.74 -1.12
C LEU A 164 7.60 21.37 -2.03
N SER A 165 7.77 21.27 -3.34
CA SER A 165 6.85 21.82 -4.32
C SER A 165 6.75 20.93 -5.56
N TYR A 166 5.67 21.10 -6.31
CA TYR A 166 5.45 20.36 -7.55
C TYR A 166 4.76 21.23 -8.61
N SER A 167 4.91 20.83 -9.87
CA SER A 167 4.27 21.41 -11.05
C SER A 167 3.66 20.32 -11.94
N ASP A 168 2.91 20.76 -12.98
CA ASP A 168 2.36 19.89 -14.01
C ASP A 168 1.52 18.71 -13.48
N LYS A 169 0.76 18.97 -12.38
CA LYS A 169 -0.12 17.99 -11.78
C LYS A 169 -1.19 17.48 -12.78
N THR A 170 -1.28 16.17 -12.90
CA THR A 170 -2.18 15.49 -13.82
C THR A 170 -2.84 14.28 -13.14
N PRO A 171 -4.19 14.11 -13.22
CA PRO A 171 -4.84 12.90 -12.73
C PRO A 171 -4.49 11.70 -13.62
N LEU A 172 -4.24 10.55 -13.01
CA LEU A 172 -3.92 9.32 -13.75
C LEU A 172 -5.14 8.59 -14.31
N GLY A 173 -6.37 8.99 -13.92
CA GLY A 173 -7.60 8.26 -14.24
C GLY A 173 -7.71 6.92 -13.48
N ILE A 174 -6.83 6.69 -12.52
CA ILE A 174 -6.91 5.59 -11.55
C ILE A 174 -7.65 6.17 -10.36
N THR A 175 -8.97 6.09 -10.40
CA THR A 175 -9.84 6.57 -9.33
C THR A 175 -10.69 5.41 -8.83
N ALA A 176 -11.14 5.51 -7.59
CA ALA A 176 -12.24 4.70 -7.13
C ALA A 176 -13.45 5.00 -8.03
N ARG A 177 -14.15 3.98 -8.52
CA ARG A 177 -15.48 4.15 -9.06
C ARG A 177 -16.44 4.42 -7.90
N GLU A 178 -17.64 4.96 -8.20
CA GLU A 178 -18.65 5.23 -7.16
C GLU A 178 -18.97 4.02 -6.26
N ASP A 179 -18.81 2.82 -6.81
CA ASP A 179 -19.06 1.53 -6.16
C ASP A 179 -17.77 0.82 -5.68
N GLU A 180 -16.60 1.45 -5.83
CA GLU A 180 -15.29 0.89 -5.50
C GLU A 180 -14.57 1.79 -4.50
N VAL A 181 -14.14 1.24 -3.39
CA VAL A 181 -13.34 1.97 -2.40
C VAL A 181 -11.86 1.75 -2.73
N ALA A 182 -11.24 2.72 -3.41
CA ALA A 182 -9.80 2.75 -3.58
C ALA A 182 -9.18 3.50 -2.40
N TRP A 183 -8.27 2.85 -1.72
CA TRP A 183 -7.52 3.47 -0.63
C TRP A 183 -6.42 4.39 -1.15
N GLY A 184 -5.89 4.09 -2.31
CA GLY A 184 -4.73 4.79 -2.85
C GLY A 184 -3.44 4.05 -2.49
N VAL A 185 -2.67 4.54 -1.56
CA VAL A 185 -1.35 4.03 -1.15
C VAL A 185 -0.56 3.57 -2.38
N PRO A 186 -0.25 4.48 -3.33
CA PRO A 186 0.49 4.12 -4.53
C PRO A 186 1.94 3.83 -4.20
N ASP A 187 2.50 2.78 -4.81
CA ASP A 187 3.93 2.60 -4.94
C ASP A 187 4.33 2.58 -6.42
N THR A 188 5.51 3.05 -6.74
CA THR A 188 5.95 3.18 -8.13
C THR A 188 7.40 2.76 -8.34
N VAL A 189 7.65 2.20 -9.51
CA VAL A 189 8.99 1.79 -9.90
C VAL A 189 9.26 2.08 -11.38
N VAL A 190 10.47 2.50 -11.70
CA VAL A 190 10.95 2.60 -13.08
C VAL A 190 11.53 1.24 -13.49
N MET A 191 10.91 0.62 -14.47
CA MET A 191 11.35 -0.67 -15.02
C MET A 191 12.57 -0.50 -15.93
N GLN A 192 13.28 -1.59 -16.19
CA GLN A 192 14.47 -1.58 -17.08
C GLN A 192 14.19 -1.08 -18.49
N ASN A 193 12.97 -1.21 -19.00
CA ASN A 193 12.56 -0.67 -20.30
C ASN A 193 12.24 0.83 -20.26
N GLY A 194 12.42 1.47 -19.10
CA GLY A 194 12.20 2.90 -18.88
C GLY A 194 10.73 3.27 -18.64
N LEU A 195 9.80 2.32 -18.66
CA LEU A 195 8.41 2.60 -18.32
C LEU A 195 8.24 2.60 -16.79
N VAL A 196 7.27 3.34 -16.31
CA VAL A 196 6.88 3.36 -14.89
C VAL A 196 5.74 2.36 -14.68
N ARG A 197 5.86 1.53 -13.64
CA ARG A 197 4.74 0.75 -13.13
C ARG A 197 4.31 1.32 -11.79
N ILE A 198 3.00 1.47 -11.61
CA ILE A 198 2.36 1.89 -10.36
C ILE A 198 1.53 0.72 -9.82
N TYR A 199 1.59 0.54 -8.52
CA TYR A 199 0.74 -0.37 -7.74
C TYR A 199 -0.11 0.48 -6.81
N TRP A 200 -1.34 0.01 -6.47
CA TRP A 200 -2.20 0.70 -5.51
C TRP A 200 -3.17 -0.27 -4.85
N VAL A 201 -3.60 0.11 -3.66
CA VAL A 201 -4.60 -0.65 -2.90
C VAL A 201 -6.00 -0.36 -3.43
N TYR A 202 -6.80 -1.40 -3.53
CA TYR A 202 -8.14 -1.37 -4.09
C TYR A 202 -9.07 -2.32 -3.32
N THR A 203 -10.33 -1.94 -3.13
CA THR A 203 -11.40 -2.82 -2.65
C THR A 203 -12.63 -2.69 -3.53
N GLU A 204 -13.40 -3.78 -3.69
CA GLU A 204 -14.66 -3.76 -4.42
C GLU A 204 -15.78 -3.11 -3.59
N ASP A 205 -15.74 -3.35 -2.27
CA ASP A 205 -16.65 -2.77 -1.29
C ASP A 205 -16.00 -2.75 0.11
N ASN A 206 -16.70 -2.19 1.11
CA ASN A 206 -16.20 -2.10 2.49
C ASN A 206 -16.10 -3.45 3.22
N PHE A 207 -16.43 -4.57 2.59
CA PHE A 207 -16.48 -5.91 3.18
C PHE A 207 -15.56 -6.89 2.47
N SER A 208 -15.14 -6.58 1.26
CA SER A 208 -14.21 -7.41 0.48
C SER A 208 -12.79 -7.23 1.00
N PRO A 209 -11.93 -8.27 0.92
CA PRO A 209 -10.51 -8.13 1.16
C PRO A 209 -9.88 -7.10 0.22
N GLU A 210 -8.94 -6.35 0.73
CA GLU A 210 -8.13 -5.45 -0.09
C GLU A 210 -7.34 -6.22 -1.13
N LYS A 211 -7.09 -5.57 -2.24
CA LYS A 211 -6.39 -6.11 -3.40
C LYS A 211 -5.32 -5.13 -3.84
N ILE A 212 -4.30 -5.62 -4.49
CA ILE A 212 -3.31 -4.77 -5.17
C ILE A 212 -3.57 -4.84 -6.67
N ALA A 213 -3.87 -3.70 -7.25
CA ALA A 213 -3.91 -3.51 -8.69
C ALA A 213 -2.59 -2.89 -9.19
N SER A 214 -2.34 -2.94 -10.48
CA SER A 214 -1.23 -2.20 -11.10
C SER A 214 -1.57 -1.65 -12.47
N ALA A 215 -0.79 -0.68 -12.91
CA ALA A 215 -0.83 -0.13 -14.26
C ALA A 215 0.59 0.18 -14.75
N THR A 216 0.79 0.04 -16.04
CA THR A 216 2.07 0.33 -16.69
C THR A 216 1.91 1.58 -17.56
N SER A 217 2.87 2.50 -17.46
CA SER A 217 2.87 3.71 -18.26
C SER A 217 3.04 3.41 -19.76
N LYS A 218 2.40 4.23 -20.59
CA LYS A 218 2.51 4.11 -22.07
C LYS A 218 3.84 4.62 -22.60
N THR A 219 4.49 5.49 -21.86
CA THR A 219 5.78 6.11 -22.22
C THR A 219 6.66 6.24 -20.97
N SER A 220 7.95 6.52 -21.18
CA SER A 220 8.91 6.78 -20.10
C SER A 220 8.56 8.00 -19.22
N LYS A 221 7.67 8.86 -19.66
CA LYS A 221 7.24 10.03 -18.87
C LYS A 221 6.40 9.67 -17.65
N GLY A 222 5.80 8.47 -17.58
CA GLY A 222 5.01 8.05 -16.43
C GLY A 222 3.75 8.90 -16.19
N VAL A 223 3.08 9.39 -17.23
CA VAL A 223 1.88 10.25 -17.11
C VAL A 223 0.61 9.51 -17.48
N GLU A 224 0.64 8.78 -18.59
CA GLU A 224 -0.49 8.01 -19.08
C GLU A 224 -0.26 6.51 -18.83
N PHE A 225 -1.26 5.85 -18.27
CA PHE A 225 -1.16 4.44 -17.88
C PHE A 225 -2.18 3.57 -18.59
N THR A 226 -1.84 2.29 -18.69
CA THR A 226 -2.76 1.20 -19.05
C THR A 226 -2.82 0.26 -17.86
N ILE A 227 -4.03 -0.02 -17.36
CA ILE A 227 -4.24 -0.95 -16.25
C ILE A 227 -3.79 -2.35 -16.69
N ASP A 228 -2.94 -2.97 -15.88
CA ASP A 228 -2.49 -4.34 -16.10
C ASP A 228 -3.66 -5.31 -15.79
N PRO A 229 -3.89 -6.35 -16.60
CA PRO A 229 -4.99 -7.28 -16.37
C PRO A 229 -4.88 -8.04 -15.04
N GLY A 230 -6.00 -8.16 -14.32
CA GLY A 230 -6.08 -8.87 -13.05
C GLY A 230 -5.46 -8.09 -11.89
N TYR A 231 -5.46 -8.72 -10.72
CA TYR A 231 -4.84 -8.17 -9.51
C TYR A 231 -3.46 -8.77 -9.31
N ARG A 232 -2.58 -8.00 -8.66
CA ARG A 232 -1.25 -8.48 -8.23
C ARG A 232 -1.39 -9.40 -7.04
N VAL A 233 -2.32 -9.02 -6.16
CA VAL A 233 -2.73 -9.75 -4.95
C VAL A 233 -4.21 -9.51 -4.74
N ASP A 234 -4.96 -10.51 -4.30
CA ASP A 234 -6.41 -10.45 -4.15
C ASP A 234 -6.94 -10.92 -2.78
N ASN A 235 -6.08 -10.95 -1.76
CA ASN A 235 -6.41 -11.62 -0.50
C ASN A 235 -5.99 -10.85 0.76
N GLY A 236 -6.19 -9.52 0.79
CA GLY A 236 -5.98 -8.70 1.98
C GLY A 236 -4.53 -8.27 2.23
N TYR A 237 -3.66 -8.40 1.25
CA TYR A 237 -2.36 -7.76 1.25
C TYR A 237 -2.49 -6.32 0.76
N VAL A 238 -1.79 -5.41 1.44
CA VAL A 238 -1.84 -3.96 1.20
C VAL A 238 -0.44 -3.35 1.29
N ASP A 239 -0.33 -2.04 1.11
CA ASP A 239 0.87 -1.24 1.35
C ASP A 239 2.10 -1.86 0.67
N PHE A 240 2.03 -1.93 -0.64
CA PHE A 240 3.00 -2.59 -1.47
C PHE A 240 4.22 -1.70 -1.70
N GLU A 241 5.41 -2.19 -1.42
CA GLU A 241 6.68 -1.51 -1.68
C GLU A 241 7.60 -2.39 -2.53
N VAL A 242 7.95 -1.94 -3.73
CA VAL A 242 8.88 -2.63 -4.61
C VAL A 242 10.31 -2.25 -4.28
N LEU A 243 11.05 -3.18 -3.71
CA LEU A 243 12.46 -2.99 -3.33
C LEU A 243 13.42 -3.14 -4.52
N LYS A 244 13.04 -3.93 -5.53
CA LYS A 244 13.84 -4.22 -6.72
C LYS A 244 12.96 -4.57 -7.90
N ALA A 245 13.28 -4.02 -9.07
CA ALA A 245 12.56 -4.24 -10.33
C ALA A 245 13.53 -4.54 -11.49
N GLU A 246 14.15 -5.72 -11.45
CA GLU A 246 15.02 -6.20 -12.51
C GLU A 246 14.36 -7.35 -13.27
N GLU A 247 14.71 -7.53 -14.55
CA GLU A 247 14.17 -8.64 -15.36
C GLU A 247 14.49 -9.98 -14.70
N GLY A 248 13.45 -10.72 -14.37
CA GLY A 248 13.55 -12.03 -13.71
C GLY A 248 13.83 -11.98 -12.19
N ASP A 249 14.05 -10.81 -11.59
CA ASP A 249 14.33 -10.64 -10.15
C ASP A 249 13.63 -9.39 -9.60
N TRP A 250 12.34 -9.54 -9.34
CA TRP A 250 11.56 -8.53 -8.65
C TRP A 250 11.39 -8.91 -7.18
N ARG A 251 11.48 -7.93 -6.31
CA ARG A 251 11.39 -8.10 -4.86
C ARG A 251 10.52 -7.01 -4.28
N ALA A 252 9.64 -7.39 -3.35
CA ALA A 252 8.74 -6.47 -2.66
C ALA A 252 8.55 -6.87 -1.20
N ILE A 253 8.11 -5.92 -0.42
CA ILE A 253 7.50 -6.13 0.90
C ILE A 253 6.09 -5.55 0.88
N MET A 254 5.22 -6.12 1.70
CA MET A 254 3.86 -5.63 1.83
C MET A 254 3.28 -6.01 3.16
N SER A 255 2.29 -5.28 3.61
CA SER A 255 1.56 -5.63 4.82
C SER A 255 0.34 -6.48 4.51
N PHE A 256 -0.07 -7.28 5.47
CA PHE A 256 -1.26 -8.12 5.39
C PHE A 256 -2.27 -7.70 6.45
N THR A 257 -3.47 -7.33 5.99
CA THR A 257 -4.59 -6.96 6.84
C THR A 257 -5.69 -8.02 6.76
N PRO A 258 -5.81 -8.91 7.75
CA PRO A 258 -6.88 -9.89 7.74
C PRO A 258 -8.20 -9.26 8.17
N HIS A 259 -8.98 -8.69 7.25
CA HIS A 259 -10.25 -8.02 7.52
C HIS A 259 -11.25 -8.82 8.36
N TYR A 260 -11.23 -10.14 8.21
CA TYR A 260 -12.10 -11.04 8.93
C TYR A 260 -11.53 -11.50 10.28
N LEU A 261 -10.32 -11.08 10.61
CA LEU A 261 -9.62 -11.44 11.85
C LEU A 261 -9.09 -10.17 12.55
N PRO A 262 -9.97 -9.32 13.08
CA PRO A 262 -9.63 -7.98 13.58
C PRO A 262 -8.68 -7.98 14.80
N ASP A 263 -8.45 -9.13 15.41
CA ASP A 263 -7.56 -9.26 16.57
C ASP A 263 -6.15 -9.74 16.16
N ILE A 264 -5.89 -9.93 14.87
CA ILE A 264 -4.58 -10.31 14.37
C ILE A 264 -3.81 -9.04 13.96
N PRO A 265 -2.65 -8.77 14.54
CA PRO A 265 -1.81 -7.66 14.13
C PRO A 265 -1.41 -7.75 12.65
N GLN A 266 -1.41 -6.62 11.99
CA GLN A 266 -0.90 -6.48 10.62
C GLN A 266 0.60 -6.77 10.61
N SER A 267 1.07 -7.52 9.64
CA SER A 267 2.45 -7.97 9.58
C SER A 267 3.02 -7.81 8.18
N LEU A 268 4.33 -7.62 8.09
CA LEU A 268 5.00 -7.56 6.80
C LEU A 268 5.33 -8.95 6.27
N PHE A 269 5.21 -9.09 4.96
CA PHE A 269 5.57 -10.26 4.19
C PHE A 269 6.53 -9.86 3.06
N TYR A 270 7.42 -10.76 2.72
CA TYR A 270 8.29 -10.61 1.57
C TYR A 270 7.70 -11.32 0.36
N ALA A 271 7.90 -10.75 -0.81
CA ALA A 271 7.43 -11.34 -2.06
C ALA A 271 8.48 -11.24 -3.16
N THR A 272 8.44 -12.19 -4.07
CA THR A 272 9.27 -12.23 -5.26
C THR A 272 8.41 -12.39 -6.51
N SER A 273 8.90 -11.87 -7.64
CA SER A 273 8.26 -12.02 -8.93
C SER A 273 9.31 -12.06 -10.05
N LYS A 274 8.94 -12.58 -11.22
CA LYS A 274 9.78 -12.55 -12.42
C LYS A 274 9.51 -11.31 -13.28
N ASP A 275 8.34 -10.73 -13.17
CA ASP A 275 7.85 -9.69 -14.07
C ASP A 275 7.15 -8.52 -13.37
N GLY A 276 7.00 -8.62 -12.02
CA GLY A 276 6.27 -7.64 -11.22
C GLY A 276 4.74 -7.73 -11.39
N LEU A 277 4.22 -8.80 -12.00
CA LEU A 277 2.80 -9.03 -12.20
C LEU A 277 2.27 -10.22 -11.39
N ASP A 278 3.00 -11.32 -11.40
CA ASP A 278 2.68 -12.51 -10.63
C ASP A 278 3.65 -12.65 -9.46
N TRP A 279 3.13 -12.64 -8.22
CA TRP A 279 3.94 -12.58 -7.02
C TRP A 279 3.83 -13.85 -6.17
N GLU A 280 4.97 -14.31 -5.69
CA GLU A 280 5.09 -15.42 -4.74
C GLU A 280 5.48 -14.87 -3.37
N PHE A 281 4.66 -15.17 -2.34
CA PHE A 281 4.82 -14.66 -0.99
C PHE A 281 5.61 -15.60 -0.10
N SER A 282 6.37 -15.05 0.82
CA SER A 282 6.92 -15.82 1.95
C SER A 282 5.78 -16.46 2.74
N LYS A 283 5.97 -17.72 3.19
CA LYS A 283 4.99 -18.43 4.00
C LYS A 283 4.85 -17.80 5.38
N GLU A 284 5.94 -17.29 5.89
CA GLU A 284 6.02 -16.70 7.21
C GLU A 284 6.13 -15.18 7.07
N ARG A 285 5.56 -14.49 8.04
CA ARG A 285 5.78 -13.06 8.21
C ARG A 285 7.24 -12.76 8.48
N ILE A 286 7.71 -11.59 8.06
CA ILE A 286 9.09 -11.16 8.31
C ILE A 286 9.20 -10.24 9.54
N THR A 287 8.08 -9.80 10.12
CA THR A 287 8.01 -9.03 11.36
C THR A 287 7.45 -9.87 12.51
N GLU A 288 7.60 -9.38 13.74
CA GLU A 288 7.03 -10.03 14.90
C GLU A 288 5.49 -10.09 14.86
N LYS A 289 4.91 -11.09 15.54
CA LYS A 289 3.47 -11.39 15.40
C LYS A 289 2.56 -10.61 16.33
N ASP A 290 3.13 -10.01 17.38
CA ASP A 290 2.35 -9.42 18.47
C ASP A 290 2.26 -7.89 18.37
N PHE A 291 2.76 -7.31 17.27
CA PHE A 291 2.76 -5.90 16.98
C PHE A 291 2.37 -5.65 15.52
N SER A 292 1.58 -4.60 15.27
CA SER A 292 1.17 -4.23 13.90
C SER A 292 2.22 -3.36 13.23
N TYR A 293 2.65 -3.78 12.04
CA TYR A 293 3.49 -3.00 11.14
C TYR A 293 2.83 -2.88 9.78
N LEU A 294 2.80 -1.67 9.23
CA LEU A 294 2.16 -1.31 7.96
C LEU A 294 2.95 -0.24 7.21
N ASP A 295 2.52 0.09 6.00
CA ASP A 295 3.09 1.14 5.15
C ASP A 295 4.63 1.09 5.06
N PRO A 296 5.22 -0.05 4.68
CA PRO A 296 6.67 -0.13 4.57
C PRO A 296 7.18 0.68 3.38
N THR A 297 8.37 1.28 3.52
CA THR A 297 9.19 1.77 2.42
C THR A 297 10.62 1.30 2.61
N GLY A 298 11.41 1.19 1.54
CA GLY A 298 12.76 0.67 1.65
C GLY A 298 13.74 1.15 0.59
N ILE A 299 14.98 1.35 0.99
CA ILE A 299 16.09 1.69 0.11
C ILE A 299 17.23 0.68 0.26
N PRO A 300 17.96 0.35 -0.82
CA PRO A 300 19.06 -0.58 -0.74
C PRO A 300 20.25 0.06 0.01
N LEU A 301 20.83 -0.69 0.95
CA LEU A 301 22.14 -0.40 1.56
C LEU A 301 23.25 -1.15 0.81
N ASP A 302 22.95 -2.37 0.36
CA ASP A 302 23.79 -3.21 -0.48
C ASP A 302 22.90 -4.21 -1.27
N ASP A 303 23.50 -5.17 -1.97
CA ASP A 303 22.78 -6.14 -2.80
C ASP A 303 21.79 -7.02 -2.01
N LYS A 304 21.96 -7.13 -0.70
CA LYS A 304 21.19 -8.01 0.19
C LYS A 304 20.55 -7.34 1.38
N THR A 305 20.87 -6.10 1.64
CA THR A 305 20.42 -5.37 2.81
C THR A 305 19.67 -4.12 2.39
N TYR A 306 18.47 -3.93 2.95
CA TYR A 306 17.67 -2.73 2.77
C TYR A 306 17.47 -2.05 4.12
N LEU A 307 17.56 -0.73 4.12
CA LEU A 307 17.02 0.07 5.21
C LEU A 307 15.53 0.26 4.94
N ILE A 308 14.70 -0.15 5.88
CA ILE A 308 13.25 0.01 5.76
C ILE A 308 12.73 0.97 6.84
N VAL A 309 11.68 1.71 6.49
CA VAL A 309 10.84 2.45 7.43
C VAL A 309 9.43 1.89 7.31
N MET A 310 8.75 1.77 8.44
CA MET A 310 7.40 1.24 8.53
C MET A 310 6.63 1.95 9.63
N SER A 311 5.33 2.03 9.50
CA SER A 311 4.45 2.53 10.54
C SER A 311 4.11 1.40 11.51
N GLY A 312 4.19 1.65 12.79
CA GLY A 312 3.81 0.69 13.83
C GLY A 312 2.68 1.22 14.70
N GLU A 313 1.65 0.40 14.94
CA GLU A 313 0.54 0.78 15.80
C GLU A 313 1.00 0.85 17.26
N THR A 314 0.89 2.02 17.88
CA THR A 314 1.21 2.20 19.29
C THR A 314 -0.05 2.17 20.15
N ASN A 315 0.00 1.49 21.29
CA ASN A 315 -1.10 1.51 22.27
C ASN A 315 -1.14 2.80 23.09
N GLU A 316 -0.15 3.66 22.94
CA GLU A 316 -0.13 4.96 23.60
C GLU A 316 -0.99 5.93 22.78
N MET A 317 -2.10 6.35 23.36
CA MET A 317 -2.88 7.45 22.82
C MET A 317 -2.02 8.72 22.91
N ALA A 318 -1.24 8.97 21.87
CA ALA A 318 -0.69 10.29 21.64
C ALA A 318 -1.85 11.31 21.51
N ASP A 319 -1.56 12.59 21.45
CA ASP A 319 -2.54 13.66 21.34
C ASP A 319 -3.60 13.28 20.27
N PRO A 320 -4.91 13.21 20.62
CA PRO A 320 -5.96 12.88 19.66
C PRO A 320 -6.10 13.87 18.50
N MET A 321 -5.35 14.96 18.51
CA MET A 321 -5.26 15.94 17.42
C MET A 321 -4.15 15.63 16.41
N LEU A 322 -3.23 14.74 16.74
CA LEU A 322 -2.23 14.19 15.83
C LEU A 322 -2.73 12.83 15.35
N ASN A 323 -2.20 12.26 14.27
CA ASN A 323 -2.57 10.88 13.86
C ASN A 323 -1.98 9.90 14.90
N PRO A 324 -2.71 9.54 15.97
CA PRO A 324 -2.11 9.28 17.27
C PRO A 324 -1.67 7.84 17.45
N ASN A 325 -1.96 6.97 16.49
CA ASN A 325 -1.84 5.55 16.69
C ASN A 325 -0.63 4.93 15.98
N TYR A 326 0.07 5.70 15.14
CA TYR A 326 1.14 5.16 14.31
C TYR A 326 2.44 5.93 14.54
N GLN A 327 3.44 5.24 15.03
CA GLN A 327 4.81 5.73 15.15
C GLN A 327 5.65 5.11 14.04
N LEU A 328 6.63 5.84 13.52
CA LEU A 328 7.56 5.29 12.54
C LEU A 328 8.65 4.46 13.24
N PHE A 329 8.99 3.36 12.58
CA PHE A 329 10.05 2.44 12.97
C PHE A 329 11.03 2.27 11.81
N THR A 330 12.28 2.10 12.11
CA THR A 330 13.32 1.72 11.17
C THR A 330 13.79 0.31 11.44
N ALA A 331 14.25 -0.38 10.41
CA ALA A 331 14.83 -1.69 10.52
C ALA A 331 15.77 -2.01 9.35
N GLU A 332 16.54 -3.08 9.47
CA GLU A 332 17.29 -3.68 8.38
C GLU A 332 16.56 -4.93 7.88
N LEU A 333 16.19 -4.93 6.61
CA LEU A 333 15.71 -6.12 5.92
C LEU A 333 16.89 -6.82 5.26
N LYS A 334 17.15 -8.07 5.64
CA LYS A 334 18.23 -8.89 5.08
C LYS A 334 17.67 -9.99 4.20
N LEU A 335 18.12 -9.96 2.96
CA LEU A 335 17.83 -10.99 1.96
C LEU A 335 18.87 -12.13 2.04
N PRO A 336 18.49 -13.31 1.67
CA PRO A 336 19.35 -14.49 1.75
C PRO A 336 20.56 -14.47 0.82
#